data_cdc388d9f7c287125ad8c0b78727a951
#
_entry.id   cdc388d9f7c287125ad8c0b78727a951
#
_cell.length_a   1.000
_cell.length_b   1.000
_cell.length_c   1.000
_cell.angle_alpha   90.00
_cell.angle_beta   90.00
_cell.angle_gamma   90.00
#
_symmetry.space_group_name_H-M   'P 1'
#
loop_
_entity.id
_entity.type
_entity.pdbx_description
1 polymer ?
#
loop_
_entity_poly.entity_id
_entity_poly.type
_entity_poly.pdbx_seq_one_letter_code
_entity_poly.pdbx_strand_id
1 'polypeptide(L)'
;LKLLDEIELETTATEPRHHKIVRAFLSPPFDQQQRLDETFLRLLGRLHSETNDDFRQAFMSEYELVFQRFSVALQRSLPHLTNTNLPWRMLFMDGSMAFTLSWGQSMMNCEANAIATSVAVLEELVAFTCAGLAAPALSKDVSKSPQLQETQ
;
A
#
# COMPACT_ATOMS: atom_id res chain seq x y z
N LEU A 1 -1.00 13.21 6.12
CA LEU A 1 -2.22 13.22 6.96
C LEU A 1 -3.22 14.30 6.53
N LYS A 2 -2.80 15.50 6.09
CA LYS A 2 -3.72 16.57 5.63
C LYS A 2 -4.71 16.10 4.56
N LEU A 3 -4.24 15.36 3.56
CA LEU A 3 -5.10 14.80 2.50
C LEU A 3 -6.18 13.87 3.07
N LEU A 4 -5.87 13.10 4.10
CA LEU A 4 -6.86 12.23 4.75
C LEU A 4 -7.90 13.04 5.52
N ASP A 5 -7.48 14.11 6.20
CA ASP A 5 -8.38 15.01 6.93
C ASP A 5 -9.38 15.69 5.97
N GLU A 6 -8.92 16.11 4.79
CA GLU A 6 -9.75 16.70 3.74
C GLU A 6 -10.81 15.70 3.23
N ILE A 7 -10.43 14.43 2.99
CA ILE A 7 -11.32 13.36 2.54
C ILE A 7 -12.36 13.02 3.62
N GLU A 8 -11.99 13.09 4.89
CA GLU A 8 -12.92 12.83 6.00
C GLU A 8 -14.01 13.90 6.12
N LEU A 9 -13.71 15.14 5.71
CA LEU A 9 -14.67 16.26 5.71
C LEU A 9 -15.55 16.32 4.46
N GLU A 10 -15.21 15.60 3.41
CA GLU A 10 -15.92 15.64 2.14
C GLU A 10 -17.27 14.89 2.20
N THR A 11 -18.37 15.61 1.93
CA THR A 11 -19.74 15.08 2.04
C THR A 11 -20.29 14.58 0.71
N THR A 12 -19.74 15.04 -0.42
CA THR A 12 -20.19 14.71 -1.78
C THR A 12 -19.04 14.17 -2.61
N ALA A 13 -19.06 12.87 -2.91
CA ALA A 13 -18.01 12.24 -3.70
C ALA A 13 -18.56 11.61 -4.98
N THR A 14 -17.99 11.97 -6.11
CA THR A 14 -18.17 11.29 -7.40
C THR A 14 -17.36 10.01 -7.50
N GLU A 15 -16.32 9.87 -6.70
CA GLU A 15 -15.41 8.70 -6.64
C GLU A 15 -15.62 7.92 -5.33
N PRO A 16 -15.52 6.57 -5.33
CA PRO A 16 -15.63 5.78 -4.11
C PRO A 16 -14.63 6.23 -3.04
N ARG A 17 -15.08 6.36 -1.80
CA ARG A 17 -14.28 6.93 -0.70
C ARG A 17 -12.95 6.19 -0.49
N HIS A 18 -12.95 4.86 -0.61
CA HIS A 18 -11.72 4.07 -0.47
C HIS A 18 -10.70 4.38 -1.56
N HIS A 19 -11.10 4.75 -2.78
CA HIS A 19 -10.19 5.19 -3.84
C HIS A 19 -9.44 6.46 -3.45
N LYS A 20 -10.16 7.44 -2.88
CA LYS A 20 -9.54 8.68 -2.40
C LYS A 20 -8.56 8.42 -1.25
N ILE A 21 -8.93 7.54 -0.31
CA ILE A 21 -8.08 7.15 0.81
C ILE A 21 -6.81 6.47 0.32
N VAL A 22 -6.93 5.51 -0.60
CA VAL A 22 -5.79 4.81 -1.21
C VAL A 22 -4.89 5.79 -1.95
N ARG A 23 -5.48 6.67 -2.76
CA ARG A 23 -4.73 7.72 -3.47
C ARG A 23 -3.97 8.63 -2.50
N ALA A 24 -4.59 9.07 -1.42
CA ALA A 24 -3.96 9.91 -0.41
C ALA A 24 -2.79 9.22 0.31
N PHE A 25 -2.84 7.89 0.43
CA PHE A 25 -1.75 7.09 0.99
C PHE A 25 -0.60 6.94 0.00
N LEU A 26 -0.91 6.63 -1.26
CA LEU A 26 0.09 6.28 -2.27
C LEU A 26 0.73 7.49 -2.95
N SER A 27 0.02 8.65 -3.06
CA SER A 27 0.47 9.79 -3.87
C SER A 27 1.73 10.51 -3.39
N PRO A 28 2.03 10.66 -2.08
CA PRO A 28 3.14 11.50 -1.63
C PRO A 28 4.50 11.15 -2.27
N PRO A 29 4.88 9.87 -2.43
CA PRO A 29 6.15 9.53 -3.07
C PRO A 29 6.20 9.80 -4.59
N PHE A 30 5.02 9.96 -5.24
CA PHE A 30 4.92 10.23 -6.68
C PHE A 30 4.78 11.72 -6.98
N ASP A 31 4.60 12.56 -5.97
CA ASP A 31 4.48 14.01 -6.16
C ASP A 31 5.83 14.61 -6.56
N GLN A 32 5.91 15.10 -7.80
CA GLN A 32 7.13 15.71 -8.34
C GLN A 32 7.55 16.99 -7.60
N GLN A 33 6.63 17.66 -6.91
CA GLN A 33 6.92 18.86 -6.12
C GLN A 33 7.53 18.54 -4.76
N GLN A 34 7.18 17.37 -4.22
CA GLN A 34 7.79 16.80 -3.02
C GLN A 34 8.85 15.76 -3.42
N ARG A 35 9.76 16.10 -4.34
CA ARG A 35 10.84 15.19 -4.71
C ARG A 35 11.45 14.58 -3.46
N LEU A 36 10.90 13.43 -3.07
CA LEU A 36 11.58 12.57 -2.13
C LEU A 36 12.94 12.29 -2.78
N ASP A 37 13.98 12.74 -2.13
CA ASP A 37 15.34 12.58 -2.58
C ASP A 37 15.52 11.12 -3.03
N GLU A 38 16.16 10.90 -4.17
CA GLU A 38 16.51 9.57 -4.68
C GLU A 38 17.14 8.71 -3.58
N THR A 39 17.85 9.35 -2.67
CA THR A 39 18.39 8.75 -1.45
C THR A 39 17.30 8.22 -0.53
N PHE A 40 16.18 8.94 -0.35
CA PHE A 40 15.07 8.48 0.49
C PHE A 40 14.35 7.28 -0.14
N LEU A 41 14.13 7.27 -1.46
CA LEU A 41 13.51 6.14 -2.15
C LEU A 41 14.40 4.89 -2.06
N ARG A 42 15.72 5.06 -2.18
CA ARG A 42 16.68 3.97 -1.96
C ARG A 42 16.69 3.49 -0.51
N LEU A 43 16.57 4.41 0.46
CA LEU A 43 16.46 4.04 1.87
C LEU A 43 15.18 3.28 2.16
N LEU A 44 14.06 3.68 1.57
CA LEU A 44 12.79 2.98 1.70
C LEU A 44 12.88 1.55 1.14
N GLY A 45 13.54 1.37 0.00
CA GLY A 45 13.82 0.04 -0.56
C GLY A 45 14.72 -0.82 0.32
N ARG A 46 15.75 -0.21 0.93
CA ARG A 46 16.66 -0.90 1.86
C ARG A 46 15.98 -1.26 3.17
N LEU A 47 15.05 -0.44 3.64
CA LEU A 47 14.30 -0.68 4.87
C LEU A 47 13.56 -2.04 4.84
N HIS A 48 13.00 -2.41 3.69
CA HIS A 48 12.31 -3.69 3.52
C HIS A 48 13.25 -4.91 3.56
N SER A 49 14.54 -4.70 3.35
CA SER A 49 15.60 -5.73 3.45
C SER A 49 16.45 -5.59 4.72
N GLU A 50 16.17 -4.59 5.56
CA GLU A 50 16.96 -4.34 6.78
C GLU A 50 16.68 -5.42 7.83
N THR A 51 17.74 -6.02 8.34
CA THR A 51 17.69 -7.06 9.35
C THR A 51 17.92 -6.56 10.77
N ASN A 52 18.28 -5.27 10.92
CA ASN A 52 18.46 -4.64 12.22
C ASN A 52 17.10 -4.32 12.85
N ASP A 53 16.77 -5.04 13.92
CA ASP A 53 15.48 -4.92 14.61
C ASP A 53 15.28 -3.55 15.29
N ASP A 54 16.32 -2.93 15.83
CA ASP A 54 16.24 -1.61 16.48
C ASP A 54 15.88 -0.53 15.45
N PHE A 55 16.48 -0.59 14.27
CA PHE A 55 16.16 0.35 13.18
C PHE A 55 14.74 0.15 12.66
N ARG A 56 14.33 -1.11 12.46
CA ARG A 56 12.95 -1.45 12.06
C ARG A 56 11.95 -0.94 13.09
N GLN A 57 12.21 -1.14 14.37
CA GLN A 57 11.33 -0.71 15.45
C GLN A 57 11.21 0.82 15.52
N ALA A 58 12.32 1.54 15.41
CA ALA A 58 12.30 3.00 15.38
C ALA A 58 11.48 3.54 14.20
N PHE A 59 11.67 2.98 12.99
CA PHE A 59 10.89 3.36 11.82
C PHE A 59 9.41 3.03 11.99
N MET A 60 9.08 1.83 12.46
CA MET A 60 7.70 1.41 12.67
C MET A 60 6.98 2.29 13.68
N SER A 61 7.66 2.79 14.71
CA SER A 61 7.04 3.68 15.69
C SER A 61 6.60 5.02 15.09
N GLU A 62 7.39 5.60 14.18
CA GLU A 62 7.04 6.82 13.45
C GLU A 62 5.92 6.60 12.42
N TYR A 63 5.91 5.43 11.80
CA TYR A 63 4.95 5.09 10.77
C TYR A 63 3.60 4.61 11.32
N GLU A 64 3.59 4.12 12.56
CA GLU A 64 2.42 3.50 13.20
C GLU A 64 1.20 4.41 13.22
N LEU A 65 1.38 5.69 13.57
CA LEU A 65 0.26 6.65 13.62
C LEU A 65 -0.39 6.86 12.25
N VAL A 66 0.42 6.96 11.20
CA VAL A 66 -0.04 7.09 9.82
C VAL A 66 -0.83 5.84 9.44
N PHE A 67 -0.24 4.67 9.67
CA PHE A 67 -0.84 3.37 9.35
C PHE A 67 -2.16 3.15 10.07
N GLN A 68 -2.25 3.48 11.36
CA GLN A 68 -3.47 3.39 12.16
C GLN A 68 -4.59 4.29 11.61
N ARG A 69 -4.29 5.55 11.28
CA ARG A 69 -5.29 6.48 10.77
C ARG A 69 -5.87 6.02 9.42
N PHE A 70 -5.00 5.59 8.49
CA PHE A 70 -5.44 5.05 7.21
C PHE A 70 -6.22 3.74 7.38
N SER A 71 -5.81 2.87 8.30
CA SER A 71 -6.52 1.63 8.65
C SER A 71 -7.96 1.91 9.08
N VAL A 72 -8.16 2.85 10.00
CA VAL A 72 -9.50 3.24 10.47
C VAL A 72 -10.35 3.83 9.34
N ALA A 73 -9.78 4.69 8.50
CA ALA A 73 -10.48 5.29 7.38
C ALA A 73 -10.89 4.23 6.33
N LEU A 74 -10.01 3.29 6.01
CA LEU A 74 -10.30 2.18 5.10
C LEU A 74 -11.37 1.24 5.67
N GLN A 75 -11.29 0.90 6.95
CA GLN A 75 -12.29 0.03 7.60
C GLN A 75 -13.69 0.64 7.58
N ARG A 76 -13.80 1.95 7.78
CA ARG A 76 -15.07 2.68 7.66
C ARG A 76 -15.62 2.68 6.23
N SER A 77 -14.74 2.74 5.24
CA SER A 77 -15.12 2.76 3.83
C SER A 77 -15.40 1.38 3.25
N LEU A 78 -14.79 0.33 3.80
CA LEU A 78 -14.88 -1.07 3.38
C LEU A 78 -15.25 -1.96 4.58
N PRO A 79 -16.54 -1.97 5.00
CA PRO A 79 -16.97 -2.66 6.23
C PRO A 79 -16.77 -4.18 6.21
N HIS A 80 -16.59 -4.79 5.02
CA HIS A 80 -16.29 -6.23 4.90
C HIS A 80 -14.85 -6.59 5.33
N LEU A 81 -13.97 -5.60 5.45
CA LEU A 81 -12.62 -5.82 5.96
C LEU A 81 -12.65 -5.96 7.48
N THR A 82 -12.06 -7.04 7.96
CA THR A 82 -11.96 -7.36 9.39
C THR A 82 -10.60 -6.95 9.94
N ASN A 83 -10.47 -6.93 11.26
CA ASN A 83 -9.18 -6.71 11.94
C ASN A 83 -8.13 -7.79 11.62
N THR A 84 -8.54 -8.91 11.03
CA THR A 84 -7.64 -9.99 10.64
C THR A 84 -7.06 -9.79 9.24
N ASN A 85 -7.89 -9.33 8.28
CA ASN A 85 -7.47 -9.24 6.87
C ASN A 85 -7.02 -7.82 6.46
N LEU A 86 -7.53 -6.77 7.09
CA LEU A 86 -7.15 -5.40 6.78
C LEU A 86 -5.64 -5.14 6.95
N PRO A 87 -4.97 -5.55 8.04
CA PRO A 87 -3.53 -5.33 8.19
C PRO A 87 -2.72 -5.97 7.07
N TRP A 88 -3.07 -7.17 6.64
CA TRP A 88 -2.39 -7.83 5.51
C TRP A 88 -2.59 -7.08 4.19
N ARG A 89 -3.81 -6.61 3.91
CA ARG A 89 -4.08 -5.85 2.69
C ARG A 89 -3.36 -4.50 2.69
N MET A 90 -3.26 -3.85 3.83
CA MET A 90 -2.48 -2.62 3.96
C MET A 90 -0.98 -2.90 3.77
N LEU A 91 -0.46 -4.00 4.31
CA LEU A 91 0.92 -4.41 4.07
C LEU A 91 1.19 -4.72 2.58
N PHE A 92 0.23 -5.34 1.88
CA PHE A 92 0.35 -5.57 0.44
C PHE A 92 0.34 -4.26 -0.36
N MET A 93 -0.49 -3.30 0.02
CA MET A 93 -0.52 -1.96 -0.56
C MET A 93 0.83 -1.26 -0.38
N ASP A 94 1.35 -1.23 0.84
CA ASP A 94 2.63 -0.62 1.19
C ASP A 94 3.80 -1.30 0.46
N GLY A 95 3.84 -2.64 0.49
CA GLY A 95 4.84 -3.43 -0.21
C GLY A 95 4.81 -3.23 -1.73
N SER A 96 3.62 -3.13 -2.34
CA SER A 96 3.48 -2.84 -3.76
C SER A 96 4.02 -1.45 -4.11
N MET A 97 3.74 -0.44 -3.29
CA MET A 97 4.29 0.90 -3.44
C MET A 97 5.81 0.89 -3.33
N ALA A 98 6.34 0.30 -2.27
CA ALA A 98 7.79 0.24 -2.02
C ALA A 98 8.54 -0.49 -3.15
N PHE A 99 7.99 -1.61 -3.63
CA PHE A 99 8.58 -2.34 -4.76
C PHE A 99 8.54 -1.50 -6.05
N THR A 100 7.41 -0.86 -6.34
CA THR A 100 7.25 -0.01 -7.52
C THR A 100 8.27 1.14 -7.52
N LEU A 101 8.45 1.80 -6.37
CA LEU A 101 9.41 2.90 -6.23
C LEU A 101 10.87 2.43 -6.33
N SER A 102 11.18 1.24 -5.77
CA SER A 102 12.55 0.74 -5.71
C SER A 102 13.02 0.11 -7.03
N TRP A 103 12.14 -0.58 -7.73
CA TRP A 103 12.48 -1.43 -8.87
C TRP A 103 11.79 -1.04 -10.18
N GLY A 104 10.69 -0.28 -10.11
CA GLY A 104 9.87 0.03 -11.28
C GLY A 104 10.68 0.64 -12.41
N GLN A 105 11.54 1.60 -12.11
CA GLN A 105 12.36 2.26 -13.11
C GLN A 105 13.38 1.31 -13.77
N SER A 106 14.00 0.43 -12.98
CA SER A 106 14.97 -0.55 -13.50
C SER A 106 14.31 -1.64 -14.35
N MET A 107 13.09 -2.05 -14.00
CA MET A 107 12.36 -3.09 -14.73
C MET A 107 11.68 -2.56 -16.00
N MET A 108 11.31 -1.27 -16.03
CA MET A 108 10.61 -0.64 -17.16
C MET A 108 11.56 -0.03 -18.21
N ASN A 109 12.86 -0.02 -17.99
CA ASN A 109 13.88 0.41 -18.95
C ASN A 109 14.03 -0.54 -20.17
N CYS A 110 13.20 -1.57 -20.30
CA CYS A 110 13.03 -2.28 -21.56
C CYS A 110 12.34 -1.35 -22.58
N GLU A 111 12.96 -1.11 -23.71
CA GLU A 111 12.65 -0.14 -24.77
C GLU A 111 11.18 -0.16 -25.29
N ALA A 112 10.38 -1.11 -24.90
CA ALA A 112 8.99 -1.27 -25.35
C ALA A 112 7.95 -0.40 -24.61
N ASN A 113 8.26 0.18 -23.45
CA ASN A 113 7.27 0.90 -22.64
C ASN A 113 7.79 2.24 -22.07
N ALA A 114 8.21 3.12 -22.94
CA ALA A 114 8.65 4.49 -22.58
C ALA A 114 7.55 5.42 -22.01
N ILE A 115 6.49 4.90 -21.39
CA ILE A 115 5.31 5.72 -21.04
C ILE A 115 4.93 5.63 -19.56
N ALA A 116 5.72 5.11 -18.71
CA ALA A 116 5.37 5.23 -17.30
C ALA A 116 5.79 6.61 -16.76
N THR A 117 4.97 7.63 -17.05
CA THR A 117 5.04 8.85 -16.24
C THR A 117 4.71 8.46 -14.79
N SER A 118 5.30 9.14 -13.81
CA SER A 118 4.99 8.88 -12.40
C SER A 118 3.49 8.90 -12.10
N VAL A 119 2.73 9.71 -12.84
CA VAL A 119 1.26 9.79 -12.75
C VAL A 119 0.60 8.50 -13.25
N ALA A 120 0.99 7.96 -14.40
CA ALA A 120 0.38 6.73 -14.94
C ALA A 120 0.66 5.53 -14.02
N VAL A 121 1.86 5.44 -13.46
CA VAL A 121 2.23 4.39 -12.50
C VAL A 121 1.39 4.50 -11.22
N LEU A 122 1.19 5.72 -10.72
CA LEU A 122 0.33 5.94 -9.56
C LEU A 122 -1.11 5.52 -9.83
N GLU A 123 -1.68 5.87 -10.99
CA GLU A 123 -3.05 5.50 -11.35
C GLU A 123 -3.23 3.97 -11.42
N GLU A 124 -2.30 3.25 -12.04
CA GLU A 124 -2.31 1.78 -12.07
C GLU A 124 -2.17 1.17 -10.67
N LEU A 125 -1.28 1.72 -9.84
CA LEU A 125 -1.09 1.25 -8.47
C LEU A 125 -2.34 1.49 -7.61
N VAL A 126 -3.01 2.63 -7.77
CA VAL A 126 -4.28 2.94 -7.10
C VAL A 126 -5.36 1.96 -7.54
N ALA A 127 -5.52 1.74 -8.86
CA ALA A 127 -6.51 0.82 -9.39
C ALA A 127 -6.29 -0.62 -8.89
N PHE A 128 -5.05 -1.11 -8.95
CA PHE A 128 -4.66 -2.42 -8.44
C PHE A 128 -4.96 -2.58 -6.95
N THR A 129 -4.55 -1.59 -6.15
CA THR A 129 -4.75 -1.60 -4.70
C THR A 129 -6.22 -1.55 -4.32
N CYS A 130 -7.00 -0.69 -4.97
CA CYS A 130 -8.44 -0.59 -4.72
C CYS A 130 -9.16 -1.90 -5.03
N ALA A 131 -8.83 -2.56 -6.14
CA ALA A 131 -9.37 -3.87 -6.48
C ALA A 131 -9.01 -4.92 -5.41
N GLY A 132 -7.77 -4.94 -4.96
CA GLY A 132 -7.30 -5.84 -3.90
C GLY A 132 -7.99 -5.60 -2.55
N LEU A 133 -8.19 -4.33 -2.17
CA LEU A 133 -8.89 -3.96 -0.94
C LEU A 133 -10.39 -4.30 -1.02
N ALA A 134 -11.03 -4.10 -2.17
CA ALA A 134 -12.45 -4.39 -2.38
C ALA A 134 -12.75 -5.89 -2.55
N ALA A 135 -11.76 -6.73 -2.81
CA ALA A 135 -11.94 -8.15 -2.96
C ALA A 135 -12.61 -8.79 -1.72
N PRO A 136 -13.48 -9.81 -1.87
CA PRO A 136 -14.06 -10.50 -0.74
C PRO A 136 -13.00 -11.03 0.23
N ALA A 137 -13.33 -11.06 1.53
CA ALA A 137 -12.47 -11.73 2.49
C ALA A 137 -12.47 -13.24 2.21
N LEU A 138 -11.31 -13.88 2.38
CA LEU A 138 -11.24 -15.34 2.31
C LEU A 138 -12.18 -15.95 3.36
N SER A 139 -13.03 -16.87 2.93
CA SER A 139 -13.86 -17.65 3.85
C SER A 139 -12.96 -18.47 4.79
N LYS A 140 -13.40 -18.65 6.05
CA LYS A 140 -12.62 -19.38 7.08
C LYS A 140 -12.35 -20.86 6.74
N ASP A 141 -12.90 -21.39 5.66
CA ASP A 141 -12.74 -22.80 5.25
C ASP A 141 -11.34 -23.14 4.67
N VAL A 142 -10.51 -22.14 4.37
CA VAL A 142 -9.14 -22.38 3.88
C VAL A 142 -8.19 -22.89 4.99
N SER A 143 -8.60 -22.85 6.25
CA SER A 143 -7.78 -23.35 7.39
C SER A 143 -7.75 -24.88 7.51
N LYS A 144 -8.50 -25.62 6.68
CA LYS A 144 -8.40 -27.08 6.55
C LYS A 144 -7.58 -27.47 5.31
N SER A 145 -6.31 -27.07 5.29
CA SER A 145 -5.36 -27.71 4.37
C SER A 145 -5.22 -29.18 4.75
N PRO A 146 -5.26 -30.12 3.78
CA PRO A 146 -4.98 -31.53 4.06
C PRO A 146 -3.57 -31.63 4.66
N GLN A 147 -3.46 -32.20 5.84
CA GLN A 147 -2.17 -32.60 6.38
C GLN A 147 -1.54 -33.54 5.34
N LEU A 148 -0.39 -33.14 4.80
CA LEU A 148 0.47 -34.03 4.04
C LEU A 148 0.77 -35.21 4.99
N GLN A 149 0.15 -36.36 4.72
CA GLN A 149 0.50 -37.61 5.37
C GLN A 149 1.95 -37.91 4.97
N GLU A 150 2.85 -37.76 5.90
CA GLU A 150 4.20 -38.33 5.81
C GLU A 150 4.04 -39.85 5.68
N THR A 151 4.24 -40.32 4.48
CA THR A 151 4.36 -41.79 4.22
C THR A 151 5.77 -42.19 4.68
N GLN A 152 5.80 -42.98 5.74
CA GLN A 152 6.98 -43.75 6.18
C GLN A 152 7.38 -44.76 5.12
#